data_1419f9c54aa7f98e0f2a6fa65dc548f2
#
_entry.id   1419f9c54aa7f98e0f2a6fa65dc548f2
#
_cell.length_a   1.000
_cell.length_b   1.000
_cell.length_c   1.000
_cell.angle_alpha   90.00
_cell.angle_beta   90.00
_cell.angle_gamma   90.00
#
_symmetry.space_group_name_H-M   'P 1'
#
loop_
_entity.id
_entity.type
_entity.pdbx_description
1 polymer ?
#
loop_
_entity_poly.entity_id
_entity_poly.type
_entity_poly.pdbx_seq_one_letter_code
_entity_poly.pdbx_strand_id
1 'polypeptide(L)'
;VPKVTRRGGGSALPYKRRLFGNIVSAAVKATEGTNIPVTVKMRVGIDDEHHTHLDAGRIAVESGAAAVTLHGRTAAQRYSGEARWDEIARLKEHLADTGVPVLGNGDIFRAEDARRMMEQTGCDGVQVGRGCLGRPWLFAELGAALRGESIPAEPTLGEVTQVILRHAELLAEHDGEDNASRDIRKHIGWYLRGFPVGGQVRAGLAKVNSLDALRELLAPWADSDALAADADGARGRQGSPSKVALPDGWLDDPEDDCVPVAADIMNSGG
;
A
#
# COMPACT_ATOMS: atom_id res chain seq x y z
N VAL A 1 1.71 -6.77 -10.50
CA VAL A 1 0.84 -7.88 -10.95
C VAL A 1 1.20 -8.28 -12.37
N PRO A 2 1.17 -9.60 -12.72
CA PRO A 2 1.65 -10.10 -14.02
C PRO A 2 1.00 -9.44 -15.24
N LYS A 3 -0.29 -9.09 -15.17
CA LYS A 3 -0.98 -8.40 -16.28
C LYS A 3 -0.42 -7.01 -16.59
N VAL A 4 0.22 -6.36 -15.60
CA VAL A 4 0.84 -5.04 -15.75
C VAL A 4 2.30 -5.17 -16.16
N THR A 5 3.07 -5.98 -15.41
CA THR A 5 4.52 -6.12 -15.67
C THR A 5 4.83 -6.80 -17.00
N ARG A 6 3.99 -7.74 -17.47
CA ARG A 6 4.11 -8.35 -18.82
C ARG A 6 4.01 -7.33 -19.96
N ARG A 7 3.51 -6.14 -19.66
CA ARG A 7 3.36 -5.02 -20.61
C ARG A 7 4.36 -3.89 -20.35
N GLY A 8 5.37 -4.15 -19.53
CA GLY A 8 6.39 -3.17 -19.18
C GLY A 8 5.98 -2.15 -18.12
N GLY A 9 4.76 -2.24 -17.59
CA GLY A 9 4.26 -1.29 -16.60
C GLY A 9 4.56 -1.68 -15.14
N GLY A 10 4.13 -0.82 -14.20
CA GLY A 10 4.29 -1.03 -12.76
C GLY A 10 5.75 -1.16 -12.35
N SER A 11 6.08 -2.19 -11.54
CA SER A 11 7.45 -2.40 -11.04
C SER A 11 8.47 -2.84 -12.09
N ALA A 12 8.06 -3.12 -13.33
CA ALA A 12 8.99 -3.38 -14.44
C ALA A 12 9.52 -2.08 -15.07
N LEU A 13 8.70 -1.02 -15.05
CA LEU A 13 8.96 0.25 -15.74
C LEU A 13 10.27 0.94 -15.31
N PRO A 14 10.64 1.01 -14.00
CA PRO A 14 11.86 1.70 -13.58
C PRO A 14 13.16 1.13 -14.14
N TYR A 15 13.15 -0.07 -14.71
CA TYR A 15 14.29 -0.63 -15.42
C TYR A 15 14.61 0.11 -16.71
N LYS A 16 13.59 0.59 -17.43
CA LYS A 16 13.72 1.41 -18.64
C LYS A 16 13.85 2.89 -18.24
N ARG A 17 15.08 3.33 -17.97
CA ARG A 17 15.41 4.62 -17.35
C ARG A 17 14.83 5.81 -18.11
N ARG A 18 15.05 5.88 -19.41
CA ARG A 18 14.57 6.99 -20.26
C ARG A 18 13.05 6.99 -20.36
N LEU A 19 12.43 5.83 -20.62
CA LEU A 19 10.97 5.71 -20.67
C LEU A 19 10.33 6.11 -19.35
N PHE A 20 10.89 5.66 -18.22
CA PHE A 20 10.42 6.02 -16.88
C PHE A 20 10.51 7.53 -16.64
N GLY A 21 11.65 8.16 -16.93
CA GLY A 21 11.84 9.60 -16.81
C GLY A 21 10.86 10.41 -17.68
N ASN A 22 10.66 9.99 -18.93
CA ASN A 22 9.70 10.62 -19.84
C ASN A 22 8.27 10.58 -19.30
N ILE A 23 7.85 9.45 -18.72
CA ILE A 23 6.51 9.31 -18.11
C ILE A 23 6.35 10.20 -16.89
N VAL A 24 7.35 10.23 -15.98
CA VAL A 24 7.29 11.09 -14.78
C VAL A 24 7.26 12.56 -15.19
N SER A 25 8.14 12.98 -16.12
CA SER A 25 8.18 14.35 -16.65
C SER A 25 6.85 14.76 -17.30
N ALA A 26 6.22 13.87 -18.05
CA ALA A 26 4.92 14.13 -18.66
C ALA A 26 3.81 14.31 -17.61
N ALA A 27 3.83 13.50 -16.53
CA ALA A 27 2.89 13.64 -15.42
C ALA A 27 3.10 14.97 -14.67
N VAL A 28 4.34 15.35 -14.38
CA VAL A 28 4.69 16.63 -13.73
C VAL A 28 4.22 17.80 -14.61
N LYS A 29 4.51 17.77 -15.90
CA LYS A 29 4.06 18.79 -16.84
C LYS A 29 2.53 18.93 -16.89
N ALA A 30 1.80 17.81 -16.80
CA ALA A 30 0.34 17.82 -16.80
C ALA A 30 -0.27 18.48 -15.56
N THR A 31 0.50 18.61 -14.47
CA THR A 31 0.07 19.25 -13.22
C THR A 31 0.61 20.68 -13.07
N GLU A 32 1.35 21.20 -14.05
CA GLU A 32 1.85 22.58 -14.03
C GLU A 32 0.70 23.58 -13.88
N GLY A 33 0.90 24.58 -13.02
CA GLY A 33 -0.13 25.59 -12.71
C GLY A 33 -1.22 25.10 -11.75
N THR A 34 -1.13 23.86 -11.25
CA THR A 34 -1.98 23.35 -10.18
C THR A 34 -1.16 23.19 -8.88
N ASN A 35 -1.85 22.96 -7.75
CA ASN A 35 -1.20 22.64 -6.48
C ASN A 35 -1.12 21.10 -6.26
N ILE A 36 -1.18 20.30 -7.32
CA ILE A 36 -1.17 18.84 -7.24
C ILE A 36 0.27 18.32 -7.38
N PRO A 37 0.88 17.78 -6.31
CA PRO A 37 2.21 17.21 -6.40
C PRO A 37 2.18 15.84 -7.10
N VAL A 38 3.15 15.58 -7.95
CA VAL A 38 3.41 14.24 -8.51
C VAL A 38 4.39 13.52 -7.57
N THR A 39 4.03 12.34 -7.10
CA THR A 39 4.88 11.50 -6.27
C THR A 39 5.11 10.15 -6.94
N VAL A 40 6.26 9.55 -6.68
CA VAL A 40 6.61 8.24 -7.26
C VAL A 40 6.72 7.19 -6.16
N LYS A 41 5.97 6.08 -6.31
CA LYS A 41 6.12 4.91 -5.47
C LYS A 41 6.73 3.75 -6.25
N MET A 42 7.80 3.18 -5.71
CA MET A 42 8.54 2.11 -6.37
C MET A 42 8.85 0.93 -5.43
N ARG A 43 9.37 -0.14 -6.00
CA ARG A 43 10.00 -1.28 -5.32
C ARG A 43 11.51 -1.22 -5.48
N VAL A 44 12.25 -2.04 -4.71
CA VAL A 44 13.71 -2.16 -4.79
C VAL A 44 14.17 -2.48 -6.22
N GLY A 45 13.40 -3.27 -6.93
CA GLY A 45 13.68 -3.64 -8.30
C GLY A 45 12.74 -4.74 -8.78
N ILE A 46 13.10 -5.37 -9.88
CA ILE A 46 12.40 -6.51 -10.46
C ILE A 46 12.65 -7.77 -9.61
N ASP A 47 13.90 -8.08 -9.37
CA ASP A 47 14.41 -9.21 -8.60
C ASP A 47 15.75 -8.83 -7.94
N ASP A 48 16.48 -9.79 -7.37
CA ASP A 48 17.73 -9.54 -6.67
C ASP A 48 18.91 -9.26 -7.61
N GLU A 49 18.78 -9.53 -8.90
CA GLU A 49 19.79 -9.21 -9.93
C GLU A 49 19.53 -7.84 -10.59
N HIS A 50 18.27 -7.37 -10.55
CA HIS A 50 17.84 -6.14 -11.23
C HIS A 50 17.24 -5.15 -10.23
N HIS A 51 18.09 -4.59 -9.38
CA HIS A 51 17.73 -3.47 -8.51
C HIS A 51 17.66 -2.19 -9.33
N THR A 52 16.60 -1.41 -9.16
CA THR A 52 16.37 -0.18 -9.95
C THR A 52 16.16 1.06 -9.10
N HIS A 53 15.96 0.92 -7.79
CA HIS A 53 15.45 1.98 -6.93
C HIS A 53 16.35 3.20 -6.82
N LEU A 54 17.69 3.05 -6.87
CA LEU A 54 18.61 4.18 -6.76
C LEU A 54 18.54 5.05 -8.02
N ASP A 55 18.75 4.46 -9.19
CA ASP A 55 18.64 5.18 -10.47
C ASP A 55 17.24 5.76 -10.67
N ALA A 56 16.20 4.95 -10.43
CA ALA A 56 14.82 5.39 -10.58
C ALA A 56 14.45 6.50 -9.58
N GLY A 57 14.97 6.47 -8.36
CA GLY A 57 14.81 7.56 -7.41
C GLY A 57 15.41 8.86 -7.92
N ARG A 58 16.64 8.83 -8.41
CA ARG A 58 17.33 9.99 -8.99
C ARG A 58 16.57 10.53 -10.21
N ILE A 59 16.21 9.67 -11.15
CA ILE A 59 15.44 10.03 -12.34
C ILE A 59 14.09 10.64 -11.98
N ALA A 60 13.37 10.09 -10.99
CA ALA A 60 12.09 10.62 -10.54
C ALA A 60 12.23 12.05 -10.02
N VAL A 61 13.23 12.31 -9.19
CA VAL A 61 13.52 13.64 -8.63
C VAL A 61 13.91 14.63 -9.72
N GLU A 62 14.83 14.26 -10.60
CA GLU A 62 15.27 15.07 -11.76
C GLU A 62 14.11 15.37 -12.72
N SER A 63 13.14 14.46 -12.80
CA SER A 63 11.91 14.65 -13.58
C SER A 63 10.83 15.49 -12.88
N GLY A 64 11.10 15.97 -11.64
CA GLY A 64 10.21 16.87 -10.89
C GLY A 64 9.25 16.19 -9.90
N ALA A 65 9.48 14.94 -9.52
CA ALA A 65 8.71 14.30 -8.47
C ALA A 65 8.88 15.01 -7.12
N ALA A 66 7.77 15.31 -6.44
CA ALA A 66 7.74 16.02 -5.17
C ALA A 66 8.06 15.11 -3.96
N ALA A 67 7.98 13.82 -4.09
CA ALA A 67 8.36 12.82 -3.10
C ALA A 67 8.56 11.45 -3.75
N VAL A 68 9.38 10.62 -3.11
CA VAL A 68 9.63 9.22 -3.52
C VAL A 68 9.29 8.29 -2.38
N THR A 69 8.58 7.20 -2.66
CA THR A 69 8.30 6.14 -1.68
C THR A 69 8.93 4.83 -2.14
N LEU A 70 9.71 4.18 -1.27
CA LEU A 70 10.29 2.86 -1.55
C LEU A 70 9.63 1.76 -0.71
N HIS A 71 9.09 0.76 -1.38
CA HIS A 71 8.75 -0.50 -0.73
C HIS A 71 10.00 -1.40 -0.71
N GLY A 72 10.50 -1.73 0.48
CA GLY A 72 11.72 -2.49 0.72
C GLY A 72 11.68 -3.96 0.24
N ARG A 73 11.00 -4.26 -0.86
CA ARG A 73 10.92 -5.57 -1.51
C ARG A 73 11.05 -5.45 -3.02
N THR A 74 11.62 -6.47 -3.66
CA THR A 74 11.56 -6.61 -5.12
C THR A 74 10.16 -7.02 -5.59
N ALA A 75 9.91 -6.90 -6.90
CA ALA A 75 8.68 -7.39 -7.51
C ALA A 75 8.55 -8.91 -7.39
N ALA A 76 9.67 -9.64 -7.56
CA ALA A 76 9.74 -11.10 -7.44
C ALA A 76 9.41 -11.59 -6.02
N GLN A 77 9.84 -10.87 -4.98
CA GLN A 77 9.50 -11.19 -3.58
C GLN A 77 8.00 -11.08 -3.31
N ARG A 78 7.27 -10.22 -4.02
CA ARG A 78 5.87 -9.90 -3.71
C ARG A 78 5.70 -9.42 -2.26
N TYR A 79 5.26 -10.30 -1.36
CA TYR A 79 5.07 -10.04 0.07
C TYR A 79 5.77 -11.08 0.95
N SER A 80 6.60 -11.96 0.37
CA SER A 80 7.36 -12.97 1.10
C SER A 80 8.57 -12.37 1.81
N GLY A 81 9.07 -13.08 2.80
CA GLY A 81 10.20 -12.64 3.60
C GLY A 81 9.94 -11.29 4.29
N GLU A 82 11.00 -10.61 4.63
CA GLU A 82 10.97 -9.29 5.26
C GLU A 82 11.26 -8.17 4.27
N ALA A 83 10.75 -6.97 4.53
CA ALA A 83 11.11 -5.78 3.78
C ALA A 83 12.54 -5.35 4.14
N ARG A 84 13.36 -5.11 3.14
CA ARG A 84 14.75 -4.66 3.29
C ARG A 84 14.77 -3.15 3.57
N TRP A 85 14.80 -2.79 4.84
CA TRP A 85 14.81 -1.38 5.25
C TRP A 85 16.17 -0.70 4.97
N ASP A 86 17.24 -1.47 4.88
CA ASP A 86 18.56 -1.01 4.43
C ASP A 86 18.51 -0.41 3.02
N GLU A 87 17.67 -0.93 2.12
CA GLU A 87 17.51 -0.33 0.79
C GLU A 87 16.76 1.02 0.84
N ILE A 88 15.91 1.23 1.84
CA ILE A 88 15.29 2.54 2.10
C ILE A 88 16.36 3.53 2.57
N ALA A 89 17.23 3.12 3.50
CA ALA A 89 18.34 3.94 3.97
C ALA A 89 19.28 4.32 2.82
N ARG A 90 19.65 3.36 1.97
CA ARG A 90 20.48 3.61 0.78
C ARG A 90 19.85 4.60 -0.18
N LEU A 91 18.54 4.50 -0.43
CA LEU A 91 17.83 5.47 -1.28
C LEU A 91 17.81 6.86 -0.64
N LYS A 92 17.56 6.94 0.68
CA LYS A 92 17.60 8.23 1.41
C LYS A 92 18.96 8.89 1.33
N GLU A 93 20.03 8.13 1.53
CA GLU A 93 21.39 8.63 1.36
C GLU A 93 21.69 9.06 -0.08
N HIS A 94 21.27 8.25 -1.06
CA HIS A 94 21.48 8.52 -2.48
C HIS A 94 20.80 9.81 -2.96
N LEU A 95 19.71 10.22 -2.32
CA LEU A 95 18.94 11.43 -2.66
C LEU A 95 19.15 12.59 -1.68
N ALA A 96 20.13 12.49 -0.76
CA ALA A 96 20.33 13.48 0.31
C ALA A 96 20.60 14.90 -0.19
N ASP A 97 21.24 15.05 -1.35
CA ASP A 97 21.56 16.32 -1.99
C ASP A 97 20.36 17.02 -2.63
N THR A 98 19.23 16.34 -2.80
CA THR A 98 18.08 16.84 -3.54
C THR A 98 17.07 17.58 -2.67
N GLY A 99 17.03 17.31 -1.37
CA GLY A 99 16.02 17.81 -0.44
C GLY A 99 14.61 17.22 -0.64
N VAL A 100 14.44 16.28 -1.60
CA VAL A 100 13.14 15.64 -1.85
C VAL A 100 12.85 14.58 -0.79
N PRO A 101 11.64 14.57 -0.18
CA PRO A 101 11.28 13.58 0.85
C PRO A 101 11.30 12.15 0.32
N VAL A 102 11.89 11.24 1.12
CA VAL A 102 11.87 9.80 0.90
C VAL A 102 10.98 9.13 1.96
N LEU A 103 9.95 8.42 1.53
CA LEU A 103 9.06 7.70 2.43
C LEU A 103 9.38 6.19 2.41
N GLY A 104 9.46 5.61 3.61
CA GLY A 104 9.67 4.18 3.77
C GLY A 104 8.36 3.38 3.75
N ASN A 105 8.38 2.21 3.12
CA ASN A 105 7.24 1.29 3.07
C ASN A 105 7.68 -0.16 3.21
N GLY A 106 6.91 -0.95 3.93
CA GLY A 106 7.08 -2.38 4.13
C GLY A 106 7.17 -2.78 5.60
N ASP A 107 6.34 -3.75 5.98
CA ASP A 107 6.28 -4.37 7.31
C ASP A 107 6.07 -3.39 8.48
N ILE A 108 5.20 -2.42 8.25
CA ILE A 108 4.70 -1.52 9.30
C ILE A 108 3.33 -2.06 9.72
N PHE A 109 3.26 -2.64 10.91
CA PHE A 109 2.07 -3.26 11.48
C PHE A 109 1.64 -2.61 12.79
N ARG A 110 2.57 -1.90 13.48
CA ARG A 110 2.38 -1.17 14.72
C ARG A 110 2.96 0.24 14.60
N ALA A 111 2.58 1.09 15.51
CA ALA A 111 3.09 2.46 15.57
C ALA A 111 4.61 2.50 15.77
N GLU A 112 5.14 1.61 16.60
CA GLU A 112 6.59 1.48 16.86
C GLU A 112 7.40 1.12 15.62
N ASP A 113 6.80 0.35 14.68
CA ASP A 113 7.48 -0.01 13.42
C ASP A 113 7.78 1.23 12.59
N ALA A 114 6.88 2.22 12.57
CA ALA A 114 7.10 3.46 11.84
C ALA A 114 8.26 4.26 12.44
N ARG A 115 8.28 4.42 13.77
CA ARG A 115 9.36 5.11 14.47
C ARG A 115 10.70 4.40 14.22
N ARG A 116 10.72 3.08 14.39
CA ARG A 116 11.91 2.25 14.16
C ARG A 116 12.41 2.34 12.71
N MET A 117 11.50 2.33 11.72
CA MET A 117 11.87 2.51 10.31
C MET A 117 12.54 3.87 10.10
N MET A 118 11.95 4.96 10.60
CA MET A 118 12.54 6.30 10.44
C MET A 118 13.90 6.43 11.15
N GLU A 119 14.03 5.88 12.36
CA GLU A 119 15.29 5.87 13.11
C GLU A 119 16.39 5.07 12.39
N GLN A 120 16.05 3.92 11.82
CA GLN A 120 17.03 3.05 11.16
C GLN A 120 17.43 3.51 9.76
N THR A 121 16.51 4.15 9.04
CA THR A 121 16.71 4.47 7.62
C THR A 121 16.92 5.95 7.36
N GLY A 122 16.60 6.83 8.30
CA GLY A 122 16.62 8.27 8.12
C GLY A 122 15.55 8.79 7.14
N CYS A 123 14.58 7.96 6.73
CA CYS A 123 13.50 8.40 5.83
C CYS A 123 12.62 9.47 6.51
N ASP A 124 11.97 10.32 5.70
CA ASP A 124 11.22 11.49 6.17
C ASP A 124 9.80 11.17 6.65
N GLY A 125 9.36 9.95 6.41
CA GLY A 125 8.04 9.47 6.80
C GLY A 125 7.80 8.04 6.34
N VAL A 126 6.59 7.54 6.58
CA VAL A 126 6.24 6.15 6.26
C VAL A 126 4.95 6.06 5.45
N GLN A 127 4.86 5.02 4.64
CA GLN A 127 3.63 4.64 3.96
C GLN A 127 3.21 3.24 4.39
N VAL A 128 1.96 3.10 4.83
CA VAL A 128 1.42 1.83 5.33
C VAL A 128 0.55 1.16 4.26
N GLY A 129 0.72 -0.14 4.10
CA GLY A 129 -0.12 -0.97 3.24
C GLY A 129 -0.93 -1.98 4.05
N ARG A 130 -0.50 -3.24 4.07
CA ARG A 130 -1.25 -4.34 4.71
C ARG A 130 -1.52 -4.16 6.21
N GLY A 131 -0.74 -3.35 6.92
CA GLY A 131 -0.91 -3.10 8.36
C GLY A 131 -2.23 -2.40 8.70
N CYS A 132 -2.73 -1.52 7.81
CA CYS A 132 -3.97 -0.77 8.06
C CYS A 132 -5.25 -1.48 7.58
N LEU A 133 -5.16 -2.64 6.93
CA LEU A 133 -6.34 -3.39 6.49
C LEU A 133 -7.20 -3.81 7.67
N GLY A 134 -8.43 -3.27 7.76
CA GLY A 134 -9.33 -3.45 8.92
C GLY A 134 -8.82 -2.81 10.21
N ARG A 135 -7.87 -1.88 10.13
CA ARG A 135 -7.32 -1.11 11.26
C ARG A 135 -7.11 0.36 10.89
N PRO A 136 -8.15 1.12 10.51
CA PRO A 136 -7.96 2.53 10.15
C PRO A 136 -7.43 3.38 11.31
N TRP A 137 -7.68 3.00 12.55
CA TRP A 137 -7.14 3.65 13.75
C TRP A 137 -5.62 3.58 13.86
N LEU A 138 -4.94 2.65 13.14
CA LEU A 138 -3.48 2.59 13.08
C LEU A 138 -2.86 3.93 12.67
N PHE A 139 -3.53 4.73 11.83
CA PHE A 139 -3.02 6.05 11.46
C PHE A 139 -3.01 7.06 12.62
N ALA A 140 -3.97 6.96 13.55
CA ALA A 140 -3.95 7.77 14.78
C ALA A 140 -2.80 7.32 15.70
N GLU A 141 -2.60 6.01 15.83
CA GLU A 141 -1.49 5.41 16.59
C GLU A 141 -0.13 5.85 16.01
N LEU A 142 0.06 5.75 14.70
CA LEU A 142 1.25 6.20 13.98
C LEU A 142 1.51 7.70 14.21
N GLY A 143 0.47 8.53 14.07
CA GLY A 143 0.58 9.96 14.29
C GLY A 143 1.01 10.30 15.72
N ALA A 144 0.44 9.65 16.72
CA ALA A 144 0.81 9.83 18.13
C ALA A 144 2.26 9.41 18.37
N ALA A 145 2.67 8.24 17.90
CA ALA A 145 4.03 7.73 18.06
C ALA A 145 5.08 8.67 17.43
N LEU A 146 4.80 9.19 16.23
CA LEU A 146 5.73 10.09 15.53
C LEU A 146 5.83 11.48 16.18
N ARG A 147 4.79 11.92 16.91
CA ARG A 147 4.83 13.17 17.70
C ARG A 147 5.35 12.98 19.12
N GLY A 148 5.67 11.72 19.53
CA GLY A 148 6.07 11.41 20.90
C GLY A 148 4.92 11.50 21.91
N GLU A 149 3.69 11.38 21.46
CA GLU A 149 2.46 11.37 22.28
C GLU A 149 2.12 9.95 22.74
N SER A 150 1.22 9.84 23.71
CA SER A 150 0.68 8.56 24.14
C SER A 150 -0.10 7.89 23.00
N ILE A 151 0.25 6.64 22.69
CA ILE A 151 -0.47 5.87 21.68
C ILE A 151 -1.89 5.58 22.21
N PRO A 152 -2.94 5.84 21.41
CA PRO A 152 -4.32 5.51 21.79
C PRO A 152 -4.48 4.03 22.17
N ALA A 153 -5.37 3.74 23.10
CA ALA A 153 -5.72 2.35 23.42
C ALA A 153 -6.32 1.63 22.21
N GLU A 154 -6.11 0.32 22.14
CA GLU A 154 -6.74 -0.51 21.11
C GLU A 154 -8.27 -0.46 21.24
N PRO A 155 -9.01 -0.36 20.11
CA PRO A 155 -10.45 -0.29 20.14
C PRO A 155 -11.06 -1.63 20.59
N THR A 156 -12.15 -1.53 21.34
CA THR A 156 -13.00 -2.66 21.70
C THR A 156 -13.76 -3.20 20.48
N LEU A 157 -14.30 -4.40 20.58
CA LEU A 157 -15.15 -4.97 19.51
C LEU A 157 -16.37 -4.07 19.24
N GLY A 158 -16.97 -3.46 20.27
CA GLY A 158 -18.05 -2.51 20.11
C GLY A 158 -17.66 -1.32 19.23
N GLU A 159 -16.53 -0.69 19.52
CA GLU A 159 -15.99 0.41 18.70
C GLU A 159 -15.67 -0.02 17.28
N VAL A 160 -15.09 -1.22 17.10
CA VAL A 160 -14.80 -1.76 15.76
C VAL A 160 -16.08 -2.01 14.95
N THR A 161 -17.19 -2.44 15.58
CA THR A 161 -18.47 -2.57 14.87
C THR A 161 -18.98 -1.23 14.34
N GLN A 162 -18.80 -0.14 15.09
CA GLN A 162 -19.16 1.20 14.62
C GLN A 162 -18.28 1.63 13.44
N VAL A 163 -16.98 1.33 13.47
CA VAL A 163 -16.08 1.60 12.34
C VAL A 163 -16.49 0.81 11.09
N ILE A 164 -16.87 -0.47 11.22
CA ILE A 164 -17.36 -1.28 10.10
C ILE A 164 -18.62 -0.66 9.49
N LEU A 165 -19.60 -0.28 10.33
CA LEU A 165 -20.84 0.34 9.89
C LEU A 165 -20.57 1.66 9.16
N ARG A 166 -19.74 2.54 9.77
CA ARG A 166 -19.39 3.82 9.12
C ARG A 166 -18.66 3.63 7.78
N HIS A 167 -17.77 2.64 7.69
CA HIS A 167 -17.10 2.30 6.43
C HIS A 167 -18.11 1.86 5.36
N ALA A 168 -19.06 0.99 5.72
CA ALA A 168 -20.09 0.55 4.81
C ALA A 168 -21.02 1.70 4.35
N GLU A 169 -21.37 2.62 5.25
CA GLU A 169 -22.15 3.82 4.94
C GLU A 169 -21.41 4.73 3.95
N LEU A 170 -20.12 4.99 4.19
CA LEU A 170 -19.28 5.79 3.27
C LEU A 170 -19.17 5.16 1.88
N LEU A 171 -19.04 3.82 1.82
CA LEU A 171 -19.07 3.10 0.54
C LEU A 171 -20.43 3.26 -0.16
N ALA A 172 -21.53 3.21 0.60
CA ALA A 172 -22.86 3.37 0.03
C ALA A 172 -23.14 4.80 -0.46
N GLU A 173 -22.66 5.80 0.25
CA GLU A 173 -22.70 7.21 -0.16
C GLU A 173 -21.96 7.41 -1.50
N HIS A 174 -20.87 6.66 -1.74
CA HIS A 174 -20.02 6.81 -2.93
C HIS A 174 -20.50 5.96 -4.12
N ASP A 175 -20.77 4.67 -3.91
CA ASP A 175 -21.00 3.67 -4.98
C ASP A 175 -22.40 3.04 -4.96
N GLY A 176 -23.26 3.47 -4.05
CA GLY A 176 -24.57 2.88 -3.81
C GLY A 176 -24.53 1.61 -2.94
N GLU A 177 -25.66 1.29 -2.30
CA GLU A 177 -25.76 0.25 -1.27
C GLU A 177 -25.39 -1.16 -1.77
N ASP A 178 -25.82 -1.51 -2.97
CA ASP A 178 -25.54 -2.83 -3.57
C ASP A 178 -24.04 -3.10 -3.73
N ASN A 179 -23.28 -2.11 -4.20
CA ASN A 179 -21.83 -2.20 -4.34
C ASN A 179 -21.14 -2.17 -2.98
N ALA A 180 -21.55 -1.27 -2.10
CA ALA A 180 -21.05 -1.15 -0.73
C ALA A 180 -21.16 -2.47 0.04
N SER A 181 -22.34 -3.12 -0.05
CA SER A 181 -22.57 -4.40 0.61
C SER A 181 -21.65 -5.52 0.12
N ARG A 182 -21.30 -5.52 -1.17
CA ARG A 182 -20.33 -6.48 -1.73
C ARG A 182 -18.91 -6.16 -1.32
N ASP A 183 -18.55 -4.88 -1.29
CA ASP A 183 -17.19 -4.45 -1.01
C ASP A 183 -16.83 -4.59 0.47
N ILE A 184 -17.74 -4.24 1.38
CA ILE A 184 -17.48 -4.37 2.82
C ILE A 184 -17.19 -5.81 3.25
N ARG A 185 -17.72 -6.82 2.57
CA ARG A 185 -17.45 -8.25 2.83
C ARG A 185 -15.97 -8.57 2.82
N LYS A 186 -15.18 -7.94 1.92
CA LYS A 186 -13.74 -8.13 1.82
C LYS A 186 -13.01 -7.63 3.08
N HIS A 187 -13.54 -6.57 3.69
CA HIS A 187 -12.93 -5.88 4.83
C HIS A 187 -13.30 -6.51 6.18
N ILE A 188 -14.48 -7.11 6.28
CA ILE A 188 -15.01 -7.66 7.54
C ILE A 188 -14.03 -8.68 8.17
N GLY A 189 -13.45 -9.57 7.35
CA GLY A 189 -12.48 -10.54 7.84
C GLY A 189 -11.22 -9.89 8.44
N TRP A 190 -10.83 -8.74 7.93
CA TRP A 190 -9.70 -7.98 8.46
C TRP A 190 -10.06 -7.21 9.72
N TYR A 191 -11.24 -6.58 9.78
CA TYR A 191 -11.74 -5.87 10.96
C TYR A 191 -11.88 -6.79 12.18
N LEU A 192 -12.47 -7.96 11.97
CA LEU A 192 -12.79 -8.90 13.05
C LEU A 192 -11.65 -9.86 13.40
N ARG A 193 -10.45 -9.69 12.80
CA ARG A 193 -9.30 -10.54 13.14
C ARG A 193 -8.94 -10.38 14.62
N GLY A 194 -8.79 -11.52 15.33
CA GLY A 194 -8.45 -11.57 16.75
C GLY A 194 -9.65 -11.43 17.69
N PHE A 195 -10.81 -10.99 17.20
CA PHE A 195 -12.00 -10.87 18.04
C PHE A 195 -12.77 -12.20 18.19
N PRO A 196 -13.41 -12.45 19.35
CA PRO A 196 -14.13 -13.69 19.64
C PRO A 196 -15.51 -13.75 18.96
N VAL A 197 -15.59 -13.39 17.69
CA VAL A 197 -16.81 -13.46 16.88
C VAL A 197 -16.91 -14.86 16.27
N GLY A 198 -17.92 -15.61 16.62
CA GLY A 198 -18.09 -16.99 16.20
C GLY A 198 -18.16 -17.19 14.68
N GLY A 199 -17.83 -18.39 14.22
CA GLY A 199 -17.77 -18.72 12.78
C GLY A 199 -19.11 -18.55 12.05
N GLN A 200 -20.24 -18.78 12.73
CA GLN A 200 -21.58 -18.61 12.17
C GLN A 200 -21.87 -17.14 11.83
N VAL A 201 -21.51 -16.21 12.71
CA VAL A 201 -21.67 -14.77 12.48
C VAL A 201 -20.75 -14.32 11.35
N ARG A 202 -19.48 -14.77 11.35
CA ARG A 202 -18.54 -14.48 10.25
C ARG A 202 -19.06 -14.96 8.89
N ALA A 203 -19.69 -16.14 8.84
CA ALA A 203 -20.30 -16.67 7.63
C ALA A 203 -21.50 -15.85 7.16
N GLY A 204 -22.30 -15.32 8.09
CA GLY A 204 -23.39 -14.38 7.80
C GLY A 204 -22.87 -13.07 7.23
N LEU A 205 -21.91 -12.46 7.90
CA LEU A 205 -21.26 -11.22 7.49
C LEU A 205 -20.60 -11.31 6.11
N ALA A 206 -20.04 -12.47 5.76
CA ALA A 206 -19.46 -12.71 4.43
C ALA A 206 -20.52 -12.76 3.30
N LYS A 207 -21.80 -12.77 3.62
CA LYS A 207 -22.91 -12.84 2.68
C LYS A 207 -23.85 -11.64 2.78
N VAL A 208 -23.55 -10.68 3.64
CA VAL A 208 -24.38 -9.49 3.84
C VAL A 208 -24.66 -8.79 2.52
N ASN A 209 -25.90 -8.35 2.29
CA ASN A 209 -26.36 -7.76 1.04
C ASN A 209 -27.10 -6.43 1.21
N SER A 210 -27.20 -5.93 2.44
CA SER A 210 -27.73 -4.61 2.76
C SER A 210 -27.08 -4.04 4.01
N LEU A 211 -27.17 -2.73 4.20
CA LEU A 211 -26.70 -2.07 5.41
C LEU A 211 -27.50 -2.49 6.64
N ASP A 212 -28.81 -2.72 6.47
CA ASP A 212 -29.67 -3.17 7.57
C ASP A 212 -29.29 -4.58 8.04
N ALA A 213 -29.06 -5.51 7.11
CA ALA A 213 -28.58 -6.86 7.46
C ALA A 213 -27.19 -6.79 8.14
N LEU A 214 -26.32 -5.86 7.75
CA LEU A 214 -25.05 -5.65 8.41
C LEU A 214 -25.23 -5.15 9.83
N ARG A 215 -26.12 -4.18 10.06
CA ARG A 215 -26.45 -3.65 11.40
C ARG A 215 -27.02 -4.74 12.31
N GLU A 216 -27.98 -5.52 11.81
CA GLU A 216 -28.58 -6.63 12.58
C GLU A 216 -27.53 -7.67 13.01
N LEU A 217 -26.63 -8.06 12.10
CA LEU A 217 -25.57 -9.04 12.40
C LEU A 217 -24.52 -8.52 13.39
N LEU A 218 -24.27 -7.21 13.42
CA LEU A 218 -23.30 -6.58 14.31
C LEU A 218 -23.91 -6.12 15.65
N ALA A 219 -25.22 -5.94 15.73
CA ALA A 219 -25.91 -5.45 16.92
C ALA A 219 -25.58 -6.19 18.24
N PRO A 220 -25.41 -7.53 18.26
CA PRO A 220 -25.06 -8.25 19.48
C PRO A 220 -23.70 -7.85 20.07
N TRP A 221 -22.86 -7.18 19.31
CA TRP A 221 -21.50 -6.81 19.69
C TRP A 221 -21.32 -5.31 19.96
N ALA A 222 -22.38 -4.50 19.79
CA ALA A 222 -22.32 -3.05 19.84
C ALA A 222 -21.74 -2.50 21.16
N ASP A 223 -22.01 -3.18 22.28
CA ASP A 223 -21.54 -2.80 23.62
C ASP A 223 -20.44 -3.74 24.16
N SER A 224 -19.74 -4.47 23.26
CA SER A 224 -18.73 -5.45 23.68
C SER A 224 -17.40 -4.78 24.01
N ASP A 225 -16.91 -5.00 25.22
CA ASP A 225 -15.58 -4.55 25.68
C ASP A 225 -14.44 -5.51 25.30
N ALA A 226 -14.72 -6.56 24.50
CA ALA A 226 -13.71 -7.51 24.08
C ALA A 226 -12.62 -6.83 23.24
N LEU A 227 -11.37 -7.13 23.57
CA LEU A 227 -10.20 -6.71 22.80
C LEU A 227 -9.77 -7.81 21.82
N ALA A 228 -9.10 -7.41 20.75
CA ALA A 228 -8.58 -8.36 19.79
C ALA A 228 -7.37 -9.13 20.37
N ALA A 229 -7.44 -10.45 20.37
CA ALA A 229 -6.29 -11.29 20.66
C ALA A 229 -5.44 -11.46 19.39
N ASP A 230 -4.12 -11.30 19.48
CA ASP A 230 -3.17 -11.52 18.38
C ASP A 230 -3.55 -10.78 17.07
N ALA A 231 -3.91 -9.49 17.23
CA ALA A 231 -4.35 -8.63 16.12
C ALA A 231 -3.22 -8.15 15.21
N ASP A 232 -1.98 -8.34 15.61
CA ASP A 232 -0.80 -7.81 14.93
C ASP A 232 -0.37 -8.61 13.70
N GLY A 233 0.51 -7.99 12.92
CA GLY A 233 1.12 -8.60 11.76
C GLY A 233 0.36 -8.40 10.45
N ALA A 234 0.88 -9.01 9.40
CA ALA A 234 0.39 -8.84 8.04
C ALA A 234 -1.05 -9.32 7.87
N ARG A 235 -1.88 -8.45 7.29
CA ARG A 235 -3.24 -8.75 6.85
C ARG A 235 -3.26 -8.82 5.33
N GLY A 236 -4.26 -9.49 4.75
CA GLY A 236 -4.35 -9.67 3.31
C GLY A 236 -3.36 -10.71 2.75
N ARG A 237 -2.99 -10.56 1.48
CA ARG A 237 -2.18 -11.57 0.79
C ARG A 237 -0.76 -11.63 1.34
N GLN A 238 -0.33 -12.84 1.64
CA GLN A 238 1.05 -13.22 1.80
C GLN A 238 1.40 -14.09 0.58
N GLY A 239 2.25 -13.62 -0.30
CA GLY A 239 2.59 -14.34 -1.52
C GLY A 239 3.92 -15.07 -1.38
N SER A 240 4.08 -16.18 -2.08
CA SER A 240 5.39 -16.79 -2.32
C SER A 240 6.14 -16.01 -3.40
N PRO A 241 7.49 -16.02 -3.40
CA PRO A 241 8.28 -15.45 -4.48
C PRO A 241 7.90 -16.06 -5.83
N SER A 242 8.00 -15.29 -6.88
CA SER A 242 7.78 -15.79 -8.24
C SER A 242 8.49 -14.94 -9.26
N LYS A 243 8.90 -15.56 -10.36
CA LYS A 243 9.47 -14.84 -11.50
C LYS A 243 8.49 -13.77 -11.98
N VAL A 244 9.03 -12.58 -12.24
CA VAL A 244 8.25 -11.45 -12.78
C VAL A 244 8.03 -11.69 -14.28
N ALA A 245 6.77 -11.63 -14.72
CA ALA A 245 6.47 -11.68 -16.14
C ALA A 245 6.79 -10.30 -16.76
N LEU A 246 7.66 -10.28 -17.75
CA LEU A 246 8.14 -9.09 -18.46
C LEU A 246 7.84 -9.24 -19.96
N PRO A 247 7.87 -8.15 -20.74
CA PRO A 247 7.92 -8.24 -22.20
C PRO A 247 9.18 -8.96 -22.66
N ASP A 248 9.15 -9.56 -23.84
CA ASP A 248 10.32 -10.17 -24.46
C ASP A 248 11.41 -9.10 -24.69
N GLY A 249 12.66 -9.43 -24.37
CA GLY A 249 13.80 -8.51 -24.50
C GLY A 249 13.79 -7.32 -23.54
N TRP A 250 12.89 -7.30 -22.53
CA TRP A 250 12.77 -6.14 -21.63
C TRP A 250 14.06 -5.78 -20.90
N LEU A 251 14.87 -6.77 -20.57
CA LEU A 251 16.12 -6.59 -19.81
C LEU A 251 17.36 -6.38 -20.70
N ASP A 252 17.21 -6.34 -22.03
CA ASP A 252 18.37 -6.26 -22.94
C ASP A 252 19.01 -4.87 -22.95
N ASP A 253 18.20 -3.79 -22.92
CA ASP A 253 18.67 -2.43 -22.92
C ASP A 253 17.87 -1.54 -21.93
N PRO A 254 18.50 -1.10 -20.84
CA PRO A 254 17.83 -0.23 -19.85
C PRO A 254 17.55 1.20 -20.36
N GLU A 255 18.22 1.63 -21.44
CA GLU A 255 18.05 2.97 -22.01
C GLU A 255 17.03 3.02 -23.16
N ASP A 256 16.50 1.87 -23.57
CA ASP A 256 15.43 1.83 -24.56
C ASP A 256 14.16 2.52 -24.04
N ASP A 257 13.65 3.49 -24.79
CA ASP A 257 12.44 4.27 -24.45
C ASP A 257 11.21 3.88 -25.28
N CYS A 258 11.30 2.80 -26.05
CA CYS A 258 10.18 2.27 -26.81
C CYS A 258 9.07 1.76 -25.90
N VAL A 259 7.86 2.19 -26.17
CA VAL A 259 6.67 1.64 -25.52
C VAL A 259 6.37 0.27 -26.11
N PRO A 260 6.24 -0.80 -25.26
CA PRO A 260 5.90 -2.12 -25.78
C PRO A 260 4.58 -2.12 -26.57
N VAL A 261 4.53 -2.83 -27.69
CA VAL A 261 3.33 -2.92 -28.55
C VAL A 261 2.08 -3.38 -27.79
N ALA A 262 2.27 -4.19 -26.73
CA ALA A 262 1.18 -4.66 -25.88
C ALA A 262 0.79 -3.68 -24.76
N ALA A 263 1.41 -2.50 -24.68
CA ALA A 263 1.10 -1.49 -23.66
C ALA A 263 -0.18 -0.71 -23.95
N ASP A 264 -0.60 -0.64 -25.23
CA ASP A 264 -1.85 -0.02 -25.64
C ASP A 264 -3.06 -0.77 -25.06
N ILE A 265 -3.66 -0.17 -24.04
CA ILE A 265 -4.78 -0.78 -23.37
C ILE A 265 -5.90 0.23 -23.18
N MET A 266 -6.80 0.16 -24.09
CA MET A 266 -8.10 0.80 -23.94
C MET A 266 -9.06 0.07 -22.98
N ASN A 267 -8.71 -1.10 -22.43
CA ASN A 267 -9.67 -1.97 -21.75
C ASN A 267 -9.13 -2.72 -20.51
N SER A 268 -8.38 -2.10 -19.62
CA SER A 268 -8.14 -2.73 -18.33
C SER A 268 -8.46 -1.79 -17.18
N GLY A 269 -9.72 -1.77 -16.81
CA GLY A 269 -10.10 -1.45 -15.46
C GLY A 269 -9.28 -2.31 -14.49
N GLY A 270 -8.63 -1.68 -13.51
CA GLY A 270 -7.80 -2.29 -12.48
C GLY A 270 -8.55 -3.24 -11.57
#